data_c1348d648703d47dc0f6e9b2ede6e01c
#
_entry.id   c1348d648703d47dc0f6e9b2ede6e01c
#
_cell.length_a   1.000
_cell.length_b   1.000
_cell.length_c   1.000
_cell.angle_alpha   90.00
_cell.angle_beta   90.00
_cell.angle_gamma   90.00
#
_symmetry.space_group_name_H-M   'P 1'
#
loop_
_entity.id
_entity.type
_entity.pdbx_description
1 polymer ?
#
loop_
_entity_poly.entity_id
_entity_poly.type
_entity_poly.pdbx_seq_one_letter_code
_entity_poly.pdbx_strand_id
1 'polypeptide(L)'
;MSDPRPTPAPESRDRAADIGAGEGYYTVRLAERVGADGRVLAQDISREALDRLGRRVERERLENISIKFGDADNPQLPADSFDRIFMVHMYHEVTDPYAFLWNMWPALNSGGQIVVVESDSKVGSHGLPHTLLFCEFEAVGYVLVEYIERPDIKGYFARFQRGAKRTEPAAIKVCEAG
;
A
#
# COMPACT_ATOMS: atom_id res chain seq x y z
N MET A 1 -22.30 15.73 4.98
CA MET A 1 -21.44 14.51 4.99
C MET A 1 -20.01 14.98 4.80
N SER A 2 -19.27 15.13 5.90
CA SER A 2 -17.93 15.71 5.89
C SER A 2 -16.96 14.68 5.31
N ASP A 3 -16.39 15.01 4.15
CA ASP A 3 -15.26 14.31 3.58
C ASP A 3 -14.15 14.16 4.65
N PRO A 4 -13.69 12.95 4.99
CA PRO A 4 -12.59 12.81 5.92
C PRO A 4 -11.39 13.55 5.33
N ARG A 5 -10.79 14.39 6.13
CA ARG A 5 -9.65 15.21 5.70
C ARG A 5 -8.66 14.35 4.94
N PRO A 6 -8.33 14.70 3.72
CA PRO A 6 -7.41 13.93 2.92
C PRO A 6 -6.07 13.84 3.67
N THR A 7 -5.50 12.65 3.67
CA THR A 7 -4.05 12.48 3.74
C THR A 7 -3.42 13.67 3.03
N PRO A 8 -2.34 14.29 3.54
CA PRO A 8 -1.68 15.35 2.80
C PRO A 8 -1.54 14.89 1.36
N ALA A 9 -2.19 15.63 0.46
CA ALA A 9 -2.21 15.29 -0.95
C ALA A 9 -0.75 15.15 -1.40
N PRO A 10 -0.41 14.10 -2.17
CA PRO A 10 0.91 14.01 -2.76
C PRO A 10 1.19 15.33 -3.50
N GLU A 11 2.38 15.87 -3.32
CA GLU A 11 2.81 17.07 -4.06
C GLU A 11 2.93 16.75 -5.55
N SER A 12 2.89 17.76 -6.40
CA SER A 12 2.76 17.67 -7.87
C SER A 12 3.88 16.90 -8.62
N ARG A 13 4.75 16.19 -7.92
CA ARG A 13 5.78 15.29 -8.49
C ARG A 13 5.88 13.98 -7.76
N ASP A 14 4.94 13.70 -6.89
CA ASP A 14 4.98 12.48 -6.07
C ASP A 14 4.83 11.22 -6.93
N ARG A 15 5.60 10.23 -6.55
CA ARG A 15 5.52 8.87 -7.11
C ARG A 15 4.81 7.98 -6.12
N ALA A 16 3.67 7.47 -6.52
CA ALA A 16 2.86 6.57 -5.72
C ALA A 16 2.81 5.17 -6.32
N ALA A 17 2.70 4.17 -5.46
CA ALA A 17 2.32 2.82 -5.85
C ALA A 17 0.98 2.46 -5.22
N ASP A 18 0.14 1.79 -5.97
CA ASP A 18 -1.13 1.21 -5.54
C ASP A 18 -1.01 -0.30 -5.58
N ILE A 19 -0.89 -0.93 -4.43
CA ILE A 19 -0.67 -2.38 -4.29
C ILE A 19 -2.01 -3.07 -4.11
N GLY A 20 -2.24 -4.12 -4.90
CA GLY A 20 -3.57 -4.74 -4.97
C GLY A 20 -4.55 -3.85 -5.72
N ALA A 21 -4.09 -3.24 -6.80
CA ALA A 21 -4.81 -2.20 -7.54
C ALA A 21 -6.12 -2.68 -8.15
N GLY A 22 -6.26 -3.98 -8.42
CA GLY A 22 -7.43 -4.54 -9.07
C GLY A 22 -7.73 -3.87 -10.40
N GLU A 23 -8.94 -3.42 -10.59
CA GLU A 23 -9.40 -2.71 -11.79
C GLU A 23 -9.15 -1.19 -11.73
N GLY A 24 -8.41 -0.72 -10.72
CA GLY A 24 -7.92 0.65 -10.65
C GLY A 24 -8.85 1.66 -9.99
N TYR A 25 -9.73 1.22 -9.10
CA TYR A 25 -10.63 2.15 -8.38
C TYR A 25 -9.86 3.26 -7.65
N TYR A 26 -8.84 2.89 -6.88
CA TYR A 26 -7.97 3.86 -6.19
C TYR A 26 -6.87 4.39 -7.09
N THR A 27 -6.32 3.57 -7.98
CA THR A 27 -5.26 3.96 -8.93
C THR A 27 -5.62 5.25 -9.70
N VAL A 28 -6.83 5.32 -10.24
CA VAL A 28 -7.29 6.50 -11.00
C VAL A 28 -7.39 7.74 -10.11
N ARG A 29 -7.89 7.59 -8.90
CA ARG A 29 -7.98 8.69 -7.92
C ARG A 29 -6.61 9.19 -7.48
N LEU A 30 -5.67 8.28 -7.28
CA LEU A 30 -4.29 8.64 -6.99
C LEU A 30 -3.65 9.36 -8.17
N ALA A 31 -3.88 8.90 -9.39
CA ALA A 31 -3.36 9.52 -10.60
C ALA A 31 -3.86 10.97 -10.78
N GLU A 32 -5.13 11.21 -10.48
CA GLU A 32 -5.70 12.56 -10.46
C GLU A 32 -5.03 13.44 -9.38
N ARG A 33 -4.75 12.87 -8.21
CA ARG A 33 -4.13 13.59 -7.08
C ARG A 33 -2.68 13.97 -7.31
N VAL A 34 -1.87 13.05 -7.84
CA VAL A 34 -0.45 13.33 -8.14
C VAL A 34 -0.30 14.25 -9.34
N GLY A 35 -1.32 14.36 -10.17
CA GLY A 35 -1.35 15.24 -11.33
C GLY A 35 -0.43 14.78 -12.48
N ALA A 36 -0.33 15.62 -13.51
CA ALA A 36 0.38 15.29 -14.75
C ALA A 36 1.89 15.06 -14.56
N ASP A 37 2.50 15.71 -13.59
CA ASP A 37 3.93 15.57 -13.28
C ASP A 37 4.25 14.42 -12.34
N GLY A 38 3.24 13.90 -11.62
CA GLY A 38 3.34 12.73 -10.78
C GLY A 38 3.16 11.42 -11.55
N ARG A 39 3.41 10.30 -10.89
CA ARG A 39 3.26 8.95 -11.49
C ARG A 39 2.64 8.01 -10.47
N VAL A 40 1.80 7.10 -10.96
CA VAL A 40 1.23 6.01 -10.16
C VAL A 40 1.59 4.68 -10.80
N LEU A 41 2.16 3.77 -10.01
CA LEU A 41 2.34 2.38 -10.40
C LEU A 41 1.23 1.54 -9.78
N ALA A 42 0.40 0.95 -10.60
CA ALA A 42 -0.61 -0.01 -10.18
C ALA A 42 -0.03 -1.44 -10.22
N GLN A 43 -0.02 -2.10 -9.08
CA GLN A 43 0.51 -3.46 -8.95
C GLN A 43 -0.59 -4.40 -8.49
N ASP A 44 -0.65 -5.59 -9.09
CA ASP A 44 -1.53 -6.67 -8.66
C ASP A 44 -0.93 -8.02 -9.04
N ILE A 45 -1.43 -9.09 -8.44
CA ILE A 45 -1.09 -10.48 -8.76
C ILE A 45 -2.09 -11.11 -9.75
N SER A 46 -3.18 -10.43 -10.04
CA SER A 46 -4.20 -10.85 -11.00
C SER A 46 -3.95 -10.24 -12.38
N ARG A 47 -3.48 -11.07 -13.33
CA ARG A 47 -3.31 -10.63 -14.73
C ARG A 47 -4.60 -10.15 -15.34
N GLU A 48 -5.72 -10.82 -15.05
CA GLU A 48 -7.03 -10.46 -15.56
C GLU A 48 -7.48 -9.07 -15.07
N ALA A 49 -7.26 -8.76 -13.79
CA ALA A 49 -7.55 -7.44 -13.24
C ALA A 49 -6.67 -6.36 -13.90
N LEU A 50 -5.37 -6.63 -14.05
CA LEU A 50 -4.43 -5.71 -14.70
C LEU A 50 -4.75 -5.50 -16.19
N ASP A 51 -5.22 -6.53 -16.89
CA ASP A 51 -5.66 -6.39 -18.29
C ASP A 51 -6.89 -5.49 -18.40
N ARG A 52 -7.83 -5.60 -17.46
CA ARG A 52 -8.99 -4.68 -17.39
C ARG A 52 -8.56 -3.25 -17.08
N LEU A 53 -7.64 -3.10 -16.14
CA LEU A 53 -7.06 -1.79 -15.82
C LEU A 53 -6.32 -1.20 -17.03
N GLY A 54 -5.52 -1.99 -17.74
CA GLY A 54 -4.82 -1.55 -18.94
C GLY A 54 -5.77 -0.99 -20.01
N ARG A 55 -6.84 -1.73 -20.30
CA ARG A 55 -7.89 -1.23 -21.22
C ARG A 55 -8.55 0.06 -20.73
N ARG A 56 -8.74 0.21 -19.44
CA ARG A 56 -9.27 1.45 -18.85
C ARG A 56 -8.29 2.61 -19.01
N VAL A 57 -7.02 2.39 -18.70
CA VAL A 57 -5.94 3.39 -18.85
C VAL A 57 -5.89 3.91 -20.29
N GLU A 58 -5.93 3.02 -21.29
CA GLU A 58 -5.93 3.39 -22.70
C GLU A 58 -7.20 4.17 -23.09
N ARG A 59 -8.37 3.65 -22.73
CA ARG A 59 -9.66 4.26 -23.07
C ARG A 59 -9.81 5.67 -22.48
N GLU A 60 -9.37 5.86 -21.25
CA GLU A 60 -9.49 7.11 -20.50
C GLU A 60 -8.26 8.02 -20.65
N ARG A 61 -7.24 7.58 -21.39
CA ARG A 61 -5.97 8.29 -21.64
C ARG A 61 -5.27 8.76 -20.37
N LEU A 62 -5.11 7.83 -19.42
CA LEU A 62 -4.46 8.09 -18.13
C LEU A 62 -2.94 7.92 -18.26
N GLU A 63 -2.25 8.94 -18.77
CA GLU A 63 -0.85 8.88 -19.17
C GLU A 63 0.14 8.76 -18.00
N ASN A 64 -0.29 9.02 -16.77
CA ASN A 64 0.54 8.99 -15.57
C ASN A 64 0.38 7.69 -14.75
N ILE A 65 -0.23 6.65 -15.32
CA ILE A 65 -0.38 5.32 -14.71
C ILE A 65 0.49 4.31 -15.45
N SER A 66 1.27 3.55 -14.68
CA SER A 66 1.99 2.35 -15.13
C SER A 66 1.42 1.13 -14.44
N ILE A 67 1.54 -0.04 -15.05
CA ILE A 67 0.99 -1.30 -14.54
C ILE A 67 2.11 -2.31 -14.33
N LYS A 68 2.10 -3.00 -13.20
CA LYS A 68 3.09 -4.00 -12.82
C LYS A 68 2.42 -5.27 -12.28
N PHE A 69 2.78 -6.40 -12.83
CA PHE A 69 2.48 -7.71 -12.25
C PHE A 69 3.52 -8.06 -11.18
N GLY A 70 3.06 -8.50 -10.01
CA GLY A 70 3.92 -8.91 -8.90
C GLY A 70 3.58 -10.30 -8.37
N ASP A 71 4.36 -10.78 -7.41
CA ASP A 71 4.13 -12.04 -6.73
C ASP A 71 3.44 -11.82 -5.38
N ALA A 72 2.88 -12.89 -4.81
CA ALA A 72 2.11 -12.84 -3.56
C ALA A 72 2.95 -12.39 -2.34
N ASP A 73 4.25 -12.67 -2.33
CA ASP A 73 5.20 -12.33 -1.28
C ASP A 73 6.19 -11.23 -1.68
N ASN A 74 6.10 -10.76 -2.93
CA ASN A 74 6.97 -9.72 -3.47
C ASN A 74 6.24 -8.89 -4.53
N PRO A 75 5.89 -7.62 -4.22
CA PRO A 75 5.25 -6.75 -5.21
C PRO A 75 6.18 -6.36 -6.36
N GLN A 76 7.46 -6.71 -6.31
CA GLN A 76 8.49 -6.45 -7.33
C GLN A 76 8.61 -4.97 -7.71
N LEU A 77 8.49 -4.10 -6.72
CA LEU A 77 8.61 -2.66 -6.93
C LEU A 77 10.06 -2.25 -7.17
N PRO A 78 10.31 -1.28 -8.07
CA PRO A 78 11.66 -0.74 -8.25
C PRO A 78 12.14 -0.03 -6.99
N ALA A 79 13.45 -0.16 -6.71
CA ALA A 79 14.07 0.49 -5.56
C ALA A 79 14.07 2.02 -5.69
N ASP A 80 14.05 2.72 -4.55
CA ASP A 80 14.14 4.18 -4.43
C ASP A 80 13.20 4.91 -5.39
N SER A 81 11.94 4.47 -5.46
CA SER A 81 11.02 4.93 -6.49
C SER A 81 9.75 5.59 -5.98
N PHE A 82 9.37 5.39 -4.71
CA PHE A 82 8.06 5.85 -4.25
C PHE A 82 8.12 6.71 -3.00
N ASP A 83 7.37 7.81 -3.05
CA ASP A 83 7.12 8.68 -1.91
C ASP A 83 5.96 8.16 -1.06
N ARG A 84 5.00 7.48 -1.71
CA ARG A 84 3.86 6.82 -1.07
C ARG A 84 3.58 5.47 -1.69
N ILE A 85 3.37 4.47 -0.85
CA ILE A 85 2.87 3.15 -1.25
C ILE A 85 1.54 2.93 -0.53
N PHE A 86 0.48 2.67 -1.29
CA PHE A 86 -0.87 2.49 -0.78
C PHE A 86 -1.28 1.03 -0.82
N MET A 87 -1.85 0.56 0.27
CA MET A 87 -2.53 -0.73 0.40
C MET A 87 -3.92 -0.49 0.99
N VAL A 88 -4.93 -0.52 0.13
CA VAL A 88 -6.32 -0.21 0.51
C VAL A 88 -7.16 -1.47 0.42
N HIS A 89 -7.61 -1.98 1.57
CA HIS A 89 -8.41 -3.20 1.70
C HIS A 89 -7.79 -4.43 1.01
N MET A 90 -6.46 -4.56 1.07
CA MET A 90 -5.76 -5.68 0.45
C MET A 90 -4.74 -6.38 1.36
N TYR A 91 -4.22 -5.70 2.38
CA TYR A 91 -3.14 -6.27 3.21
C TYR A 91 -3.56 -7.56 3.92
N HIS A 92 -4.83 -7.69 4.30
CA HIS A 92 -5.37 -8.92 4.90
C HIS A 92 -5.30 -10.15 3.98
N GLU A 93 -5.07 -9.97 2.69
CA GLU A 93 -4.91 -11.06 1.71
C GLU A 93 -3.45 -11.52 1.57
N VAL A 94 -2.50 -10.80 2.14
CA VAL A 94 -1.07 -11.13 2.08
C VAL A 94 -0.79 -12.37 2.94
N THR A 95 -0.32 -13.44 2.32
CA THR A 95 -0.09 -14.73 2.99
C THR A 95 1.22 -14.80 3.73
N ASP A 96 2.25 -14.08 3.28
CA ASP A 96 3.53 -13.91 3.98
C ASP A 96 3.83 -12.42 4.17
N PRO A 97 3.27 -11.80 5.22
CA PRO A 97 3.41 -10.37 5.45
C PRO A 97 4.86 -9.95 5.70
N TYR A 98 5.67 -10.80 6.31
CA TYR A 98 7.06 -10.46 6.62
C TYR A 98 7.92 -10.39 5.36
N ALA A 99 7.83 -11.38 4.49
CA ALA A 99 8.50 -11.36 3.19
C ALA A 99 8.02 -10.20 2.33
N PHE A 100 6.71 -9.97 2.29
CA PHE A 100 6.10 -8.88 1.53
C PHE A 100 6.60 -7.50 1.98
N LEU A 101 6.55 -7.21 3.27
CA LEU A 101 7.02 -5.95 3.85
C LEU A 101 8.54 -5.80 3.70
N TRP A 102 9.29 -6.90 3.85
CA TRP A 102 10.73 -6.90 3.69
C TRP A 102 11.15 -6.57 2.25
N ASN A 103 10.48 -7.18 1.26
CA ASN A 103 10.71 -6.93 -0.16
C ASN A 103 10.28 -5.54 -0.61
N MET A 104 9.30 -4.94 0.07
CA MET A 104 8.82 -3.59 -0.23
C MET A 104 9.72 -2.47 0.31
N TRP A 105 10.52 -2.77 1.33
CA TRP A 105 11.38 -1.80 2.00
C TRP A 105 12.28 -0.98 1.07
N PRO A 106 13.00 -1.58 0.09
CA PRO A 106 13.88 -0.82 -0.80
C PRO A 106 13.14 0.13 -1.75
N ALA A 107 11.84 -0.08 -1.97
CA ALA A 107 11.07 0.70 -2.93
C ALA A 107 10.79 2.14 -2.49
N LEU A 108 10.84 2.41 -1.18
CA LEU A 108 10.59 3.73 -0.63
C LEU A 108 11.76 4.69 -0.88
N ASN A 109 11.43 5.90 -1.33
CA ASN A 109 12.36 7.03 -1.30
C ASN A 109 12.72 7.41 0.13
N SER A 110 13.76 8.25 0.31
CA SER A 110 14.05 8.86 1.60
C SER A 110 12.82 9.66 2.08
N GLY A 111 12.35 9.36 3.31
CA GLY A 111 11.12 9.94 3.83
C GLY A 111 9.82 9.39 3.23
N GLY A 112 9.90 8.39 2.36
CA GLY A 112 8.75 7.72 1.79
C GLY A 112 7.94 6.95 2.85
N GLN A 113 6.64 6.79 2.60
CA GLN A 113 5.71 6.23 3.57
C GLN A 113 4.77 5.20 2.93
N ILE A 114 4.38 4.23 3.75
CA ILE A 114 3.37 3.24 3.40
C ILE A 114 2.07 3.62 4.08
N VAL A 115 0.98 3.63 3.34
CA VAL A 115 -0.38 3.91 3.80
C VAL A 115 -1.20 2.63 3.71
N VAL A 116 -1.78 2.21 4.82
CA VAL A 116 -2.67 1.06 4.90
C VAL A 116 -4.04 1.54 5.34
N VAL A 117 -5.06 1.14 4.60
CA VAL A 117 -6.48 1.30 4.97
C VAL A 117 -7.08 -0.09 5.04
N GLU A 118 -7.65 -0.44 6.20
CA GLU A 118 -8.14 -1.80 6.42
C GLU A 118 -9.37 -1.82 7.33
N SER A 119 -10.18 -2.85 7.21
CA SER A 119 -11.24 -3.13 8.19
C SER A 119 -10.62 -3.71 9.46
N ASP A 120 -11.02 -3.17 10.62
CA ASP A 120 -10.57 -3.67 11.91
C ASP A 120 -11.42 -4.87 12.32
N SER A 121 -11.04 -6.04 11.86
CA SER A 121 -11.78 -7.27 12.05
C SER A 121 -10.84 -8.46 12.25
N LYS A 122 -11.41 -9.59 12.70
CA LYS A 122 -10.64 -10.82 12.90
C LYS A 122 -10.00 -11.29 11.60
N VAL A 123 -8.81 -11.87 11.71
CA VAL A 123 -8.14 -12.53 10.58
C VAL A 123 -9.10 -13.52 9.91
N GLY A 124 -9.18 -13.45 8.58
CA GLY A 124 -10.11 -14.27 7.79
C GLY A 124 -11.50 -13.68 7.59
N SER A 125 -11.78 -12.50 8.15
CA SER A 125 -13.07 -11.79 8.01
C SER A 125 -12.96 -10.55 7.10
N HIS A 126 -12.19 -10.62 6.02
CA HIS A 126 -11.94 -9.52 5.08
C HIS A 126 -11.39 -8.25 5.76
N GLY A 127 -10.51 -8.43 6.71
CA GLY A 127 -9.84 -7.37 7.43
C GLY A 127 -8.72 -7.89 8.29
N LEU A 128 -8.09 -7.01 9.05
CA LEU A 128 -6.97 -7.33 9.93
C LEU A 128 -7.04 -6.45 11.18
N PRO A 129 -6.88 -7.02 12.39
CA PRO A 129 -6.78 -6.21 13.60
C PRO A 129 -5.60 -5.23 13.48
N HIS A 130 -5.83 -3.96 13.83
CA HIS A 130 -4.77 -2.95 13.77
C HIS A 130 -3.56 -3.31 14.63
N THR A 131 -3.78 -4.00 15.76
CA THR A 131 -2.70 -4.45 16.64
C THR A 131 -1.77 -5.46 15.97
N LEU A 132 -2.32 -6.35 15.14
CA LEU A 132 -1.53 -7.30 14.35
C LEU A 132 -0.76 -6.58 13.24
N LEU A 133 -1.41 -5.66 12.52
CA LEU A 133 -0.73 -4.83 11.51
C LEU A 133 0.48 -4.12 12.09
N PHE A 134 0.32 -3.47 13.24
CA PHE A 134 1.41 -2.72 13.89
C PHE A 134 2.56 -3.64 14.25
N CYS A 135 2.25 -4.79 14.84
CA CYS A 135 3.26 -5.78 15.19
C CYS A 135 4.05 -6.27 13.98
N GLU A 136 3.38 -6.61 12.88
CA GLU A 136 4.02 -7.11 11.65
C GLU A 136 4.94 -6.06 11.01
N PHE A 137 4.48 -4.82 10.90
CA PHE A 137 5.29 -3.71 10.37
C PHE A 137 6.51 -3.44 11.26
N GLU A 138 6.32 -3.38 12.58
CA GLU A 138 7.39 -3.15 13.54
C GLU A 138 8.41 -4.29 13.52
N ALA A 139 7.96 -5.55 13.40
CA ALA A 139 8.84 -6.71 13.33
C ALA A 139 9.83 -6.64 12.16
N VAL A 140 9.44 -6.05 11.04
CA VAL A 140 10.30 -5.83 9.87
C VAL A 140 11.20 -4.60 10.04
N GLY A 141 10.80 -3.65 10.87
CA GLY A 141 11.60 -2.45 11.16
C GLY A 141 10.92 -1.14 10.77
N TYR A 142 9.68 -1.16 10.34
CA TYR A 142 8.90 0.05 10.08
C TYR A 142 8.44 0.70 11.38
N VAL A 143 8.17 1.99 11.32
CA VAL A 143 7.70 2.80 12.45
C VAL A 143 6.34 3.40 12.10
N LEU A 144 5.38 3.26 13.02
CA LEU A 144 4.07 3.90 12.89
C LEU A 144 4.22 5.42 13.01
N VAL A 145 3.71 6.15 12.02
CA VAL A 145 3.70 7.62 11.98
C VAL A 145 2.34 8.18 12.39
N GLU A 146 1.27 7.52 11.95
CA GLU A 146 -0.09 7.99 12.17
C GLU A 146 -1.07 6.82 12.20
N TYR A 147 -2.05 6.93 13.07
CA TYR A 147 -3.18 6.01 13.14
C TYR A 147 -4.47 6.80 13.34
N ILE A 148 -5.46 6.49 12.52
CA ILE A 148 -6.77 7.13 12.58
C ILE A 148 -7.84 6.05 12.52
N GLU A 149 -8.69 5.98 13.53
CA GLU A 149 -9.88 5.14 13.47
C GLU A 149 -10.86 5.67 12.42
N ARG A 150 -11.45 4.76 11.67
CA ARG A 150 -12.41 5.04 10.61
C ARG A 150 -13.71 4.29 10.85
N PRO A 151 -14.57 4.79 11.74
CA PRO A 151 -15.85 4.14 12.08
C PRO A 151 -16.77 3.96 10.88
N ASP A 152 -16.67 4.86 9.90
CA ASP A 152 -17.44 4.84 8.65
C ASP A 152 -17.20 3.58 7.81
N ILE A 153 -16.01 3.01 7.87
CA ILE A 153 -15.66 1.76 7.21
C ILE A 153 -15.43 0.59 8.20
N LYS A 154 -15.76 0.81 9.48
CA LYS A 154 -15.45 -0.14 10.57
C LYS A 154 -13.98 -0.57 10.57
N GLY A 155 -13.09 0.38 10.36
CA GLY A 155 -11.69 0.11 10.15
C GLY A 155 -10.79 1.26 10.58
N TYR A 156 -9.65 1.33 9.95
CA TYR A 156 -8.62 2.29 10.27
C TYR A 156 -7.79 2.70 9.05
N PHE A 157 -7.09 3.80 9.24
CA PHE A 157 -6.00 4.29 8.42
C PHE A 157 -4.72 4.24 9.26
N ALA A 158 -3.66 3.68 8.73
CA ALA A 158 -2.35 3.68 9.36
C ALA A 158 -1.27 4.08 8.35
N ARG A 159 -0.26 4.81 8.82
CA ARG A 159 0.83 5.27 8.00
C ARG A 159 2.15 4.96 8.67
N PHE A 160 3.05 4.37 7.91
CA PHE A 160 4.35 3.89 8.37
C PHE A 160 5.48 4.49 7.55
N GLN A 161 6.64 4.59 8.15
CA GLN A 161 7.90 4.91 7.47
C GLN A 161 8.96 3.87 7.81
N ARG A 162 10.05 3.85 7.07
CA ARG A 162 11.21 3.03 7.44
C ARG A 162 11.78 3.53 8.77
N GLY A 163 12.10 2.60 9.68
CA GLY A 163 12.89 2.87 10.85
C GLY A 163 14.39 2.97 10.52
N ALA A 164 15.22 2.99 11.53
CA ALA A 164 16.67 3.11 11.37
C ALA A 164 17.31 1.90 10.67
N LYS A 165 16.71 0.71 10.82
CA LYS A 165 17.24 -0.54 10.29
C LYS A 165 16.12 -1.50 9.93
N ARG A 166 16.24 -2.14 8.75
CA ARG A 166 15.42 -3.29 8.38
C ARG A 166 15.91 -4.54 9.13
N THR A 167 15.00 -5.25 9.78
CA THR A 167 15.32 -6.48 10.49
C THR A 167 15.71 -7.57 9.49
N GLU A 168 16.81 -8.26 9.75
CA GLU A 168 17.20 -9.40 8.92
C GLU A 168 16.13 -10.51 8.98
N PRO A 169 15.82 -11.19 7.87
CA PRO A 169 14.74 -12.17 7.82
C PRO A 169 14.78 -13.23 8.92
N ALA A 170 15.98 -13.75 9.22
CA ALA A 170 16.17 -14.76 10.28
C ALA A 170 15.93 -14.24 11.70
N ALA A 171 15.92 -12.92 11.90
CA ALA A 171 15.70 -12.27 13.20
C ALA A 171 14.26 -11.74 13.37
N ILE A 172 13.42 -11.83 12.34
CA ILE A 172 12.02 -11.39 12.42
C ILE A 172 11.26 -12.32 13.36
N LYS A 173 10.63 -11.72 14.36
CA LYS A 173 9.73 -12.44 15.28
C LYS A 173 8.31 -12.39 14.73
N VAL A 174 7.72 -13.57 14.55
CA VAL A 174 6.34 -13.70 14.07
C VAL A 174 5.37 -13.19 15.15
N CYS A 175 4.43 -12.36 14.75
CA CYS A 175 3.37 -11.85 15.62
C CYS A 175 2.26 -12.90 15.78
N GLU A 176 1.70 -12.97 16.97
CA GLU A 176 0.54 -13.82 17.23
C GLU A 176 -0.74 -13.06 16.85
N ALA A 177 -1.60 -13.71 16.09
CA ALA A 177 -2.96 -13.23 15.89
C ALA A 177 -3.72 -13.48 17.19
N GLY A 178 -4.01 -12.40 17.91
CA GLY A 178 -4.79 -12.43 19.15
C GLY A 178 -6.25 -12.91 18.96
#